data_82bcc24c3aeb7aae4961a8c7cc5e5867
#
_entry.id   82bcc24c3aeb7aae4961a8c7cc5e5867
#
_cell.length_a   1.000
_cell.length_b   1.000
_cell.length_c   1.000
_cell.angle_alpha   90.00
_cell.angle_beta   90.00
_cell.angle_gamma   90.00
#
_symmetry.space_group_name_H-M   'P 1'
#
loop_
_entity.id
_entity.type
_entity.pdbx_description
1 polymer ?
#
loop_
_entity_poly.entity_id
_entity_poly.type
_entity_poly.pdbx_seq_one_letter_code
_entity_poly.pdbx_strand_id
1 'polypeptide(L)'
;GWFLYKRLGYNSRLLLLAHFNKEVAFESLKYGFFLFLTGMVGGFGSSINVLVIQNRLHNNNEVLGNIGLANSFVFAYTVFWSLTGAMMPSISEAVSNGRRILAQYYAASGYKYGGMVSGFICAILLAVADRFILGSSGPAFERAAQYVVPILLAGSLSFASWMIDCIMYGANRTRLTTVLSLVDLGLGLGLAYLLVDRFQAYGLLAVPFITVPVRIVLGYWLNHRFCFPQKVYFWQTLAAPLLAGGAHYLVVRGLTGLIWQRDELTSILILVLALIPSYPLYAFLYGLAGGWDGDTLGVFDRGTRLSSFMTPFTRLFYRATALGARLSPLHGRFPFTIHAAAMAEADSLTRERVSLVK
;
A
#
# COMPACT_ATOMS: atom_id res chain seq x y z
N GLY A 1 -17.54 -19.67 -1.00
CA GLY A 1 -16.72 -20.34 -2.03
C GLY A 1 -17.45 -21.48 -2.70
N TRP A 2 -17.84 -22.55 -1.97
CA TRP A 2 -18.41 -23.78 -2.55
C TRP A 2 -19.76 -23.58 -3.30
N PHE A 3 -20.61 -22.69 -2.81
CA PHE A 3 -21.91 -22.37 -3.45
C PHE A 3 -21.76 -21.65 -4.80
N LEU A 4 -20.77 -20.78 -4.93
CA LEU A 4 -20.42 -20.10 -6.17
C LEU A 4 -19.81 -21.08 -7.20
N TYR A 5 -18.96 -21.99 -6.76
CA TYR A 5 -18.39 -23.04 -7.61
C TYR A 5 -19.47 -23.93 -8.22
N LYS A 6 -20.46 -24.35 -7.40
CA LYS A 6 -21.57 -25.18 -7.87
C LYS A 6 -22.47 -24.43 -8.88
N ARG A 7 -22.65 -23.10 -8.68
CA ARG A 7 -23.45 -22.25 -9.59
C ARG A 7 -22.76 -21.99 -10.93
N LEU A 8 -21.41 -22.06 -10.95
CA LEU A 8 -20.60 -21.94 -12.16
C LEU A 8 -20.41 -23.27 -12.91
N GLY A 9 -21.10 -24.34 -12.50
CA GLY A 9 -21.03 -25.64 -13.16
C GLY A 9 -19.83 -26.51 -12.75
N TYR A 10 -19.00 -26.05 -11.81
CA TYR A 10 -17.88 -26.83 -11.29
C TYR A 10 -18.41 -27.93 -10.36
N ASN A 11 -18.19 -29.17 -10.73
CA ASN A 11 -18.53 -30.33 -9.90
C ASN A 11 -17.23 -30.88 -9.28
N SER A 12 -17.26 -31.25 -7.99
CA SER A 12 -16.13 -31.92 -7.31
C SER A 12 -15.67 -33.21 -8.02
N ARG A 13 -16.52 -33.85 -8.81
CA ARG A 13 -16.15 -34.96 -9.71
C ARG A 13 -15.13 -34.56 -10.80
N LEU A 14 -15.11 -33.28 -11.24
CA LEU A 14 -14.14 -32.78 -12.21
C LEU A 14 -12.72 -32.74 -11.63
N LEU A 15 -12.59 -32.53 -10.31
CA LEU A 15 -11.29 -32.62 -9.62
C LEU A 15 -10.74 -34.05 -9.59
N LEU A 16 -11.63 -35.04 -9.50
CA LEU A 16 -11.23 -36.46 -9.53
C LEU A 16 -10.90 -36.95 -10.95
N LEU A 17 -11.44 -36.30 -11.97
CA LEU A 17 -11.19 -36.59 -13.39
C LEU A 17 -10.07 -35.74 -13.98
N ALA A 18 -9.54 -34.77 -13.22
CA ALA A 18 -8.45 -33.92 -13.68
C ALA A 18 -7.17 -34.76 -13.90
N HIS A 19 -6.66 -34.74 -15.11
CA HIS A 19 -5.38 -35.36 -15.42
C HIS A 19 -4.28 -34.63 -14.69
N PHE A 20 -3.55 -35.32 -13.81
CA PHE A 20 -2.41 -34.78 -13.09
C PHE A 20 -1.27 -34.46 -14.07
N ASN A 21 -1.06 -33.18 -14.34
CA ASN A 21 0.08 -32.73 -15.13
C ASN A 21 1.26 -32.45 -14.21
N LYS A 22 2.31 -33.30 -14.29
CA LYS A 22 3.51 -33.20 -13.46
C LYS A 22 4.25 -31.89 -13.65
N GLU A 23 4.28 -31.33 -14.86
CA GLU A 23 4.97 -30.06 -15.16
C GLU A 23 4.27 -28.90 -14.46
N VAL A 24 2.94 -28.81 -14.59
CA VAL A 24 2.13 -27.77 -13.92
C VAL A 24 2.24 -27.89 -12.40
N ALA A 25 2.21 -29.12 -11.88
CA ALA A 25 2.37 -29.36 -10.45
C ALA A 25 3.75 -28.91 -9.94
N PHE A 26 4.82 -29.23 -10.69
CA PHE A 26 6.18 -28.85 -10.32
C PHE A 26 6.39 -27.32 -10.39
N GLU A 27 5.88 -26.66 -11.41
CA GLU A 27 5.92 -25.19 -11.52
C GLU A 27 5.14 -24.52 -10.39
N SER A 28 3.95 -25.03 -10.06
CA SER A 28 3.13 -24.53 -8.96
C SER A 28 3.81 -24.72 -7.60
N LEU A 29 4.43 -25.88 -7.37
CA LEU A 29 5.22 -26.13 -6.16
C LEU A 29 6.42 -25.21 -6.05
N LYS A 30 7.15 -24.99 -7.13
CA LYS A 30 8.29 -24.08 -7.18
C LYS A 30 7.88 -22.63 -6.90
N TYR A 31 6.77 -22.19 -7.49
CA TYR A 31 6.20 -20.88 -7.21
C TYR A 31 5.81 -20.75 -5.73
N GLY A 32 5.04 -21.71 -5.21
CA GLY A 32 4.58 -21.74 -3.83
C GLY A 32 5.69 -21.86 -2.81
N PHE A 33 6.77 -22.60 -3.12
CA PHE A 33 7.91 -22.76 -2.24
C PHE A 33 8.61 -21.42 -1.93
N PHE A 34 8.83 -20.58 -2.93
CA PHE A 34 9.45 -19.28 -2.72
C PHE A 34 8.51 -18.31 -1.99
N LEU A 35 7.21 -18.40 -2.21
CA LEU A 35 6.22 -17.65 -1.42
C LEU A 35 6.25 -18.08 0.05
N PHE A 36 6.29 -19.38 0.30
CA PHE A 36 6.41 -19.94 1.65
C PHE A 36 7.68 -19.46 2.36
N LEU A 37 8.83 -19.52 1.67
CA LEU A 37 10.10 -19.01 2.21
C LEU A 37 10.01 -17.51 2.53
N THR A 38 9.42 -16.71 1.65
CA THR A 38 9.22 -15.27 1.88
C THR A 38 8.38 -15.03 3.13
N GLY A 39 7.30 -15.79 3.30
CA GLY A 39 6.44 -15.73 4.50
C GLY A 39 7.19 -16.15 5.78
N MET A 40 7.99 -17.21 5.72
CA MET A 40 8.84 -17.64 6.84
C MET A 40 9.84 -16.55 7.23
N VAL A 41 10.54 -15.96 6.26
CA VAL A 41 11.50 -14.86 6.53
C VAL A 41 10.81 -13.68 7.22
N GLY A 42 9.61 -13.30 6.80
CA GLY A 42 8.82 -12.25 7.45
C GLY A 42 8.41 -12.63 8.89
N GLY A 43 7.96 -13.88 9.10
CA GLY A 43 7.61 -14.40 10.43
C GLY A 43 8.81 -14.45 11.38
N PHE A 44 9.96 -14.94 10.91
CA PHE A 44 11.21 -14.91 11.69
C PHE A 44 11.64 -13.48 12.02
N GLY A 45 11.55 -12.56 11.07
CA GLY A 45 11.90 -11.15 11.30
C GLY A 45 11.09 -10.52 12.42
N SER A 46 9.77 -10.76 12.45
CA SER A 46 8.91 -10.25 13.52
C SER A 46 9.25 -10.87 14.88
N SER A 47 9.49 -12.18 14.95
CA SER A 47 9.86 -12.89 16.17
C SER A 47 11.21 -12.43 16.73
N ILE A 48 12.20 -12.21 15.85
CA ILE A 48 13.53 -11.75 16.28
C ILE A 48 13.45 -10.32 16.80
N ASN A 49 12.63 -9.44 16.19
CA ASN A 49 12.42 -8.10 16.72
C ASN A 49 11.88 -8.13 18.16
N VAL A 50 10.93 -9.01 18.45
CA VAL A 50 10.43 -9.20 19.83
C VAL A 50 11.55 -9.67 20.75
N LEU A 51 12.38 -10.64 20.33
CA LEU A 51 13.52 -11.12 21.12
C LEU A 51 14.57 -10.02 21.35
N VAL A 52 14.86 -9.18 20.36
CA VAL A 52 15.77 -8.02 20.53
C VAL A 52 15.22 -7.07 21.58
N ILE A 53 13.93 -6.77 21.56
CA ILE A 53 13.28 -5.93 22.58
C ILE A 53 13.41 -6.56 23.97
N GLN A 54 13.11 -7.84 24.09
CA GLN A 54 13.13 -8.56 25.39
C GLN A 54 14.53 -8.64 25.99
N ASN A 55 15.56 -8.84 25.17
CA ASN A 55 16.92 -9.09 25.68
C ASN A 55 17.81 -7.84 25.77
N ARG A 56 17.48 -6.77 25.04
CA ARG A 56 18.35 -5.58 24.92
C ARG A 56 17.78 -4.32 25.52
N LEU A 57 16.46 -4.24 25.72
CA LEU A 57 15.83 -3.05 26.23
C LEU A 57 15.53 -3.14 27.73
N HIS A 58 15.85 -2.07 28.46
CA HIS A 58 15.37 -1.88 29.81
C HIS A 58 13.86 -1.59 29.75
N ASN A 59 13.10 -2.09 30.75
CA ASN A 59 11.63 -1.99 30.78
C ASN A 59 10.95 -2.57 29.51
N ASN A 60 11.43 -3.71 29.06
CA ASN A 60 11.00 -4.37 27.82
C ASN A 60 9.48 -4.54 27.69
N ASN A 61 8.76 -4.88 28.77
CA ASN A 61 7.30 -5.04 28.75
C ASN A 61 6.57 -3.71 28.46
N GLU A 62 7.02 -2.62 29.06
CA GLU A 62 6.47 -1.28 28.80
C GLU A 62 6.72 -0.86 27.32
N VAL A 63 7.95 -1.08 26.83
CA VAL A 63 8.31 -0.77 25.46
C VAL A 63 7.50 -1.62 24.47
N LEU A 64 7.36 -2.93 24.72
CA LEU A 64 6.55 -3.84 23.90
C LEU A 64 5.09 -3.40 23.85
N GLY A 65 4.49 -3.07 25.01
CA GLY A 65 3.11 -2.60 25.07
C GLY A 65 2.91 -1.29 24.28
N ASN A 66 3.80 -0.33 24.47
CA ASN A 66 3.71 0.97 23.79
C ASN A 66 3.94 0.86 22.27
N ILE A 67 4.94 0.08 21.82
CA ILE A 67 5.17 -0.20 20.39
C ILE A 67 4.00 -1.01 19.82
N GLY A 68 3.48 -2.00 20.55
CA GLY A 68 2.33 -2.79 20.14
C GLY A 68 1.09 -1.94 19.89
N LEU A 69 0.77 -1.02 20.81
CA LEU A 69 -0.34 -0.09 20.64
C LEU A 69 -0.11 0.86 19.45
N ALA A 70 1.09 1.43 19.32
CA ALA A 70 1.41 2.29 18.19
C ALA A 70 1.34 1.56 16.85
N ASN A 71 1.79 0.29 16.79
CA ASN A 71 1.70 -0.55 15.59
C ASN A 71 0.26 -0.92 15.21
N SER A 72 -0.71 -0.88 16.13
CA SER A 72 -2.10 -1.15 15.77
C SER A 72 -2.65 -0.17 14.72
N PHE A 73 -2.15 1.05 14.67
CA PHE A 73 -2.52 2.04 13.66
C PHE A 73 -1.96 1.71 12.26
N VAL A 74 -0.88 0.93 12.17
CA VAL A 74 -0.32 0.46 10.90
C VAL A 74 -1.28 -0.50 10.18
N PHE A 75 -2.21 -1.12 10.92
CA PHE A 75 -3.25 -1.96 10.32
C PHE A 75 -4.05 -1.23 9.23
N ALA A 76 -4.20 0.10 9.32
CA ALA A 76 -4.86 0.88 8.27
C ALA A 76 -4.17 0.74 6.90
N TYR A 77 -2.86 0.47 6.87
CA TYR A 77 -2.11 0.25 5.61
C TYR A 77 -2.36 -1.13 4.99
N THR A 78 -3.04 -2.07 5.69
CA THR A 78 -3.38 -3.38 5.11
C THR A 78 -4.32 -3.28 3.92
N VAL A 79 -4.98 -2.13 3.71
CA VAL A 79 -5.77 -1.85 2.50
C VAL A 79 -4.95 -2.05 1.21
N PHE A 80 -3.62 -1.88 1.25
CA PHE A 80 -2.74 -2.13 0.10
C PHE A 80 -2.72 -3.58 -0.34
N TRP A 81 -2.97 -4.54 0.55
CA TRP A 81 -3.14 -5.95 0.18
C TRP A 81 -4.29 -6.15 -0.81
N SER A 82 -5.41 -5.48 -0.55
CA SER A 82 -6.56 -5.55 -1.45
C SER A 82 -6.28 -4.90 -2.80
N LEU A 83 -5.59 -3.75 -2.81
CA LEU A 83 -5.20 -3.06 -4.04
C LEU A 83 -4.22 -3.89 -4.88
N THR A 84 -3.16 -4.41 -4.26
CA THR A 84 -2.15 -5.24 -4.95
C THR A 84 -2.73 -6.58 -5.37
N GLY A 85 -3.60 -7.19 -4.55
CA GLY A 85 -4.31 -8.42 -4.87
C GLY A 85 -5.18 -8.30 -6.12
N ALA A 86 -5.82 -7.15 -6.32
CA ALA A 86 -6.61 -6.87 -7.52
C ALA A 86 -5.74 -6.61 -8.77
N MET A 87 -4.53 -6.07 -8.61
CA MET A 87 -3.64 -5.73 -9.71
C MET A 87 -2.77 -6.90 -10.18
N MET A 88 -2.44 -7.84 -9.31
CA MET A 88 -1.58 -8.97 -9.61
C MET A 88 -2.08 -9.81 -10.80
N PRO A 89 -3.37 -10.19 -10.90
CA PRO A 89 -3.88 -10.92 -12.06
C PRO A 89 -3.75 -10.12 -13.37
N SER A 90 -4.01 -8.82 -13.33
CA SER A 90 -3.90 -7.94 -14.50
C SER A 90 -2.46 -7.81 -15.01
N ILE A 91 -1.49 -7.71 -14.08
CA ILE A 91 -0.06 -7.71 -14.41
C ILE A 91 0.35 -9.06 -14.99
N SER A 92 -0.06 -10.16 -14.34
CA SER A 92 0.25 -11.52 -14.80
C SER A 92 -0.29 -11.77 -16.20
N GLU A 93 -1.52 -11.37 -16.47
CA GLU A 93 -2.14 -11.47 -17.78
C GLU A 93 -1.39 -10.65 -18.85
N ALA A 94 -1.08 -9.39 -18.55
CA ALA A 94 -0.35 -8.55 -19.49
C ALA A 94 1.05 -9.10 -19.81
N VAL A 95 1.76 -9.61 -18.79
CA VAL A 95 3.10 -10.20 -18.95
C VAL A 95 3.05 -11.50 -19.74
N SER A 96 2.10 -12.41 -19.43
CA SER A 96 1.97 -13.70 -20.11
C SER A 96 1.58 -13.57 -21.59
N ASN A 97 0.86 -12.51 -21.94
CA ASN A 97 0.50 -12.19 -23.35
C ASN A 97 1.52 -11.25 -24.04
N GLY A 98 2.68 -10.99 -23.43
CA GLY A 98 3.73 -10.14 -24.02
C GLY A 98 3.38 -8.64 -24.09
N ARG A 99 2.30 -8.19 -23.43
CA ARG A 99 1.81 -6.80 -23.44
C ARG A 99 2.56 -5.97 -22.38
N ARG A 100 3.81 -5.62 -22.69
CA ARG A 100 4.73 -5.00 -21.71
C ARG A 100 4.32 -3.58 -21.34
N ILE A 101 3.75 -2.81 -22.26
CA ILE A 101 3.32 -1.42 -21.98
C ILE A 101 2.09 -1.44 -21.08
N LEU A 102 1.19 -2.39 -21.29
CA LEU A 102 0.02 -2.59 -20.42
C LEU A 102 0.45 -3.00 -19.00
N ALA A 103 1.44 -3.90 -18.85
CA ALA A 103 2.01 -4.26 -17.57
C ALA A 103 2.65 -3.06 -16.85
N GLN A 104 3.41 -2.21 -17.60
CA GLN A 104 3.95 -0.95 -17.06
C GLN A 104 2.86 0.01 -16.59
N TYR A 105 1.77 0.11 -17.34
CA TYR A 105 0.64 0.96 -16.98
C TYR A 105 -0.02 0.51 -15.68
N TYR A 106 -0.26 -0.80 -15.52
CA TYR A 106 -0.80 -1.35 -14.28
C TYR A 106 0.15 -1.09 -13.10
N ALA A 107 1.44 -1.34 -13.25
CA ALA A 107 2.43 -1.08 -12.22
C ALA A 107 2.47 0.41 -11.83
N ALA A 108 2.53 1.31 -12.82
CA ALA A 108 2.55 2.75 -12.59
C ALA A 108 1.26 3.26 -11.92
N SER A 109 0.10 2.70 -12.32
CA SER A 109 -1.19 2.98 -11.69
C SER A 109 -1.21 2.52 -10.24
N GLY A 110 -0.67 1.33 -9.95
CA GLY A 110 -0.54 0.81 -8.59
C GLY A 110 0.31 1.71 -7.70
N TYR A 111 1.44 2.17 -8.18
CA TYR A 111 2.26 3.14 -7.44
C TYR A 111 1.52 4.46 -7.21
N LYS A 112 0.84 5.01 -8.23
CA LYS A 112 0.07 6.26 -8.11
C LYS A 112 -1.05 6.14 -7.07
N TYR A 113 -1.93 5.16 -7.23
CA TYR A 113 -3.07 5.00 -6.32
C TYR A 113 -2.61 4.55 -4.93
N GLY A 114 -1.58 3.71 -4.84
CA GLY A 114 -0.96 3.35 -3.58
C GLY A 114 -0.39 4.57 -2.85
N GLY A 115 0.36 5.43 -3.53
CA GLY A 115 0.88 6.68 -2.96
C GLY A 115 -0.23 7.64 -2.52
N MET A 116 -1.28 7.80 -3.33
CA MET A 116 -2.44 8.62 -2.98
C MET A 116 -3.14 8.12 -1.71
N VAL A 117 -3.45 6.83 -1.62
CA VAL A 117 -4.13 6.24 -0.46
C VAL A 117 -3.21 6.26 0.76
N SER A 118 -1.92 5.99 0.59
CA SER A 118 -0.94 6.04 1.67
C SER A 118 -0.80 7.45 2.24
N GLY A 119 -0.72 8.46 1.38
CA GLY A 119 -0.67 9.85 1.80
C GLY A 119 -1.90 10.27 2.60
N PHE A 120 -3.09 9.81 2.20
CA PHE A 120 -4.33 10.02 2.94
C PHE A 120 -4.30 9.38 4.33
N ILE A 121 -4.00 8.07 4.40
CA ILE A 121 -3.96 7.32 5.66
C ILE A 121 -2.91 7.93 6.61
N CYS A 122 -1.72 8.22 6.10
CA CYS A 122 -0.66 8.83 6.88
C CYS A 122 -1.09 10.19 7.45
N ALA A 123 -1.64 11.06 6.62
CA ALA A 123 -2.02 12.41 7.01
C ALA A 123 -3.12 12.44 8.08
N ILE A 124 -4.16 11.62 7.93
CA ILE A 124 -5.25 11.57 8.92
C ILE A 124 -4.77 10.95 10.23
N LEU A 125 -4.03 9.84 10.18
CA LEU A 125 -3.55 9.19 11.39
C LEU A 125 -2.52 10.04 12.14
N LEU A 126 -1.60 10.71 11.46
CA LEU A 126 -0.69 11.67 12.08
C LEU A 126 -1.42 12.82 12.76
N ALA A 127 -2.57 13.23 12.22
CA ALA A 127 -3.34 14.32 12.80
C ALA A 127 -4.06 13.95 14.11
N VAL A 128 -4.43 12.67 14.30
CA VAL A 128 -5.33 12.27 15.40
C VAL A 128 -4.81 11.15 16.29
N ALA A 129 -3.89 10.28 15.83
CA ALA A 129 -3.54 9.04 16.54
C ALA A 129 -2.90 9.29 17.92
N ASP A 130 -2.00 10.25 18.04
CA ASP A 130 -1.38 10.62 19.31
C ASP A 130 -2.41 11.13 20.32
N ARG A 131 -3.34 11.99 19.88
CA ARG A 131 -4.41 12.50 20.73
C ARG A 131 -5.39 11.41 21.15
N PHE A 132 -5.71 10.52 20.23
CA PHE A 132 -6.54 9.36 20.52
C PHE A 132 -5.87 8.47 21.58
N ILE A 133 -4.58 8.14 21.44
CA ILE A 133 -3.82 7.35 22.43
C ILE A 133 -3.82 8.04 23.79
N LEU A 134 -3.47 9.34 23.82
CA LEU A 134 -3.38 10.08 25.07
C LEU A 134 -4.71 10.21 25.82
N GLY A 135 -5.83 10.25 25.11
CA GLY A 135 -7.15 10.37 25.74
C GLY A 135 -7.81 9.04 26.09
N SER A 136 -7.51 7.95 25.34
CA SER A 136 -8.22 6.67 25.51
C SER A 136 -7.44 5.58 26.24
N SER A 137 -6.09 5.62 26.20
CA SER A 137 -5.29 4.46 26.64
C SER A 137 -4.64 4.63 28.02
N GLY A 138 -4.79 5.80 28.63
CA GLY A 138 -4.27 6.09 29.98
C GLY A 138 -2.74 6.35 30.02
N PRO A 139 -2.22 6.71 31.22
CA PRO A 139 -0.82 7.18 31.38
C PRO A 139 0.25 6.14 31.03
N ALA A 140 -0.06 4.86 31.20
CA ALA A 140 0.88 3.77 30.89
C ALA A 140 1.29 3.72 29.41
N PHE A 141 0.48 4.30 28.51
CA PHE A 141 0.69 4.29 27.08
C PHE A 141 1.08 5.67 26.51
N GLU A 142 1.51 6.61 27.34
CA GLU A 142 1.90 7.95 26.90
C GLU A 142 3.05 7.89 25.87
N ARG A 143 3.99 6.95 26.02
CA ARG A 143 5.08 6.76 25.04
C ARG A 143 4.60 6.24 23.69
N ALA A 144 3.49 5.52 23.65
CA ALA A 144 2.90 5.06 22.39
C ALA A 144 2.50 6.24 21.49
N ALA A 145 2.04 7.35 22.07
CA ALA A 145 1.71 8.56 21.33
C ALA A 145 2.94 9.20 20.65
N GLN A 146 4.15 9.01 21.21
CA GLN A 146 5.40 9.44 20.59
C GLN A 146 5.89 8.44 19.53
N TYR A 147 5.71 7.14 19.75
CA TYR A 147 6.15 6.08 18.85
C TYR A 147 5.26 5.96 17.61
N VAL A 148 3.98 6.35 17.68
CA VAL A 148 3.05 6.24 16.55
C VAL A 148 3.49 7.10 15.35
N VAL A 149 4.11 8.25 15.59
CA VAL A 149 4.54 9.17 14.52
C VAL A 149 5.60 8.54 13.61
N PRO A 150 6.77 8.09 14.10
CA PRO A 150 7.77 7.43 13.25
C PRO A 150 7.23 6.13 12.63
N ILE A 151 6.42 5.37 13.33
CA ILE A 151 5.79 4.15 12.82
C ILE A 151 4.89 4.44 11.62
N LEU A 152 4.02 5.46 11.70
CA LEU A 152 3.15 5.86 10.61
C LEU A 152 3.91 6.40 9.40
N LEU A 153 4.96 7.21 9.64
CA LEU A 153 5.80 7.75 8.58
C LEU A 153 6.52 6.62 7.83
N ALA A 154 7.12 5.67 8.54
CA ALA A 154 7.75 4.50 7.93
C ALA A 154 6.72 3.63 7.18
N GLY A 155 5.56 3.40 7.80
CA GLY A 155 4.44 2.64 7.21
C GLY A 155 3.90 3.28 5.94
N SER A 156 4.00 4.60 5.80
CA SER A 156 3.50 5.31 4.61
C SER A 156 4.21 4.90 3.30
N LEU A 157 5.40 4.35 3.36
CA LEU A 157 6.14 3.85 2.21
C LEU A 157 5.83 2.39 1.87
N SER A 158 5.06 1.68 2.70
CA SER A 158 4.76 0.25 2.54
C SER A 158 4.04 -0.06 1.22
N PHE A 159 3.24 0.88 0.66
CA PHE A 159 2.58 0.71 -0.62
C PHE A 159 3.56 0.38 -1.75
N ALA A 160 4.73 1.03 -1.76
CA ALA A 160 5.75 0.79 -2.78
C ALA A 160 6.38 -0.61 -2.63
N SER A 161 6.65 -1.05 -1.40
CA SER A 161 7.14 -2.42 -1.14
C SER A 161 6.14 -3.48 -1.59
N TRP A 162 4.86 -3.30 -1.28
CA TRP A 162 3.82 -4.25 -1.70
C TRP A 162 3.60 -4.24 -3.22
N MET A 163 3.72 -3.08 -3.87
CA MET A 163 3.64 -3.01 -5.32
C MET A 163 4.82 -3.71 -6.00
N ILE A 164 6.03 -3.61 -5.43
CA ILE A 164 7.22 -4.34 -5.87
C ILE A 164 6.97 -5.85 -5.82
N ASP A 165 6.47 -6.36 -4.70
CA ASP A 165 6.15 -7.78 -4.54
C ASP A 165 5.05 -8.23 -5.51
N CYS A 166 4.01 -7.42 -5.69
CA CYS A 166 2.91 -7.65 -6.64
C CYS A 166 3.43 -7.84 -8.08
N ILE A 167 4.38 -7.02 -8.51
CA ILE A 167 4.99 -7.11 -9.83
C ILE A 167 5.80 -8.40 -9.97
N MET A 168 6.61 -8.76 -8.95
CA MET A 168 7.39 -10.00 -8.95
C MET A 168 6.49 -11.24 -9.00
N TYR A 169 5.38 -11.21 -8.26
CA TYR A 169 4.40 -12.31 -8.26
C TYR A 169 3.69 -12.41 -9.62
N GLY A 170 3.19 -11.29 -10.15
CA GLY A 170 2.53 -11.25 -11.46
C GLY A 170 3.45 -11.65 -12.61
N ALA A 171 4.75 -11.35 -12.52
CA ALA A 171 5.75 -11.73 -13.50
C ALA A 171 6.33 -13.15 -13.30
N ASN A 172 5.81 -13.94 -12.37
CA ASN A 172 6.32 -15.29 -12.00
C ASN A 172 7.79 -15.29 -11.57
N ARG A 173 8.23 -14.26 -10.82
CA ARG A 173 9.60 -14.07 -10.34
C ARG A 173 9.71 -14.15 -8.81
N THR A 174 8.98 -15.08 -8.19
CA THR A 174 8.89 -15.23 -6.71
C THR A 174 10.23 -15.42 -6.01
N ARG A 175 11.25 -15.92 -6.69
CA ARG A 175 12.62 -16.01 -6.13
C ARG A 175 13.18 -14.64 -5.76
N LEU A 176 12.85 -13.60 -6.54
CA LEU A 176 13.36 -12.25 -6.29
C LEU A 176 12.74 -11.66 -5.00
N THR A 177 11.48 -11.98 -4.70
CA THR A 177 10.86 -11.55 -3.44
C THR A 177 11.53 -12.20 -2.22
N THR A 178 11.88 -13.48 -2.32
CA THR A 178 12.61 -14.18 -1.24
C THR A 178 13.98 -13.55 -1.02
N VAL A 179 14.74 -13.28 -2.10
CA VAL A 179 16.05 -12.60 -2.00
C VAL A 179 15.90 -11.23 -1.36
N LEU A 180 14.92 -10.46 -1.83
CA LEU A 180 14.65 -9.11 -1.30
C LEU A 180 14.28 -9.14 0.19
N SER A 181 13.47 -10.13 0.60
CA SER A 181 13.09 -10.31 2.01
C SER A 181 14.26 -10.77 2.89
N LEU A 182 15.18 -11.59 2.37
CA LEU A 182 16.41 -11.97 3.09
C LEU A 182 17.35 -10.77 3.28
N VAL A 183 17.48 -9.91 2.27
CA VAL A 183 18.28 -8.67 2.37
C VAL A 183 17.65 -7.74 3.40
N ASP A 184 16.32 -7.56 3.35
CA ASP A 184 15.56 -6.73 4.29
C ASP A 184 15.71 -7.24 5.74
N LEU A 185 15.57 -8.55 5.94
CA LEU A 185 15.78 -9.19 7.24
C LEU A 185 17.22 -8.99 7.75
N GLY A 186 18.24 -9.29 6.92
CA GLY A 186 19.65 -9.17 7.32
C GLY A 186 20.04 -7.73 7.65
N LEU A 187 19.60 -6.78 6.81
CA LEU A 187 19.83 -5.35 7.06
C LEU A 187 19.08 -4.87 8.30
N GLY A 188 17.81 -5.28 8.45
CA GLY A 188 16.98 -4.93 9.59
C GLY A 188 17.56 -5.41 10.92
N LEU A 189 18.01 -6.66 10.98
CA LEU A 189 18.64 -7.24 12.17
C LEU A 189 19.97 -6.57 12.48
N GLY A 190 20.82 -6.33 11.48
CA GLY A 190 22.11 -5.64 11.66
C GLY A 190 21.92 -4.22 12.22
N LEU A 191 20.98 -3.46 11.65
CA LEU A 191 20.67 -2.11 12.13
C LEU A 191 20.01 -2.13 13.50
N ALA A 192 19.07 -3.04 13.78
CA ALA A 192 18.46 -3.17 15.10
C ALA A 192 19.53 -3.44 16.16
N TYR A 193 20.46 -4.37 15.90
CA TYR A 193 21.57 -4.67 16.81
C TYR A 193 22.46 -3.45 17.08
N LEU A 194 22.77 -2.66 16.06
CA LEU A 194 23.65 -1.49 16.17
C LEU A 194 22.97 -0.28 16.84
N LEU A 195 21.69 -0.07 16.55
CA LEU A 195 20.98 1.15 16.97
C LEU A 195 20.31 1.01 18.33
N VAL A 196 19.87 -0.20 18.72
CA VAL A 196 19.12 -0.40 19.96
C VAL A 196 20.00 -0.12 21.18
N ASP A 197 21.27 -0.49 21.18
CA ASP A 197 22.17 -0.26 22.31
C ASP A 197 22.40 1.25 22.57
N ARG A 198 22.36 2.10 21.53
CA ARG A 198 22.58 3.54 21.64
C ARG A 198 21.31 4.36 21.83
N PHE A 199 20.24 3.98 21.14
CA PHE A 199 19.02 4.78 21.03
C PHE A 199 17.80 4.10 21.66
N GLN A 200 17.97 2.92 22.24
CA GLN A 200 16.90 2.16 22.89
C GLN A 200 15.69 1.95 21.92
N ALA A 201 14.47 2.19 22.37
CA ALA A 201 13.27 2.04 21.55
C ALA A 201 13.31 2.86 20.25
N TYR A 202 13.86 4.07 20.28
CA TYR A 202 14.00 4.91 19.07
C TYR A 202 14.97 4.32 18.05
N GLY A 203 16.00 3.58 18.51
CA GLY A 203 16.88 2.82 17.61
C GLY A 203 16.12 1.80 16.79
N LEU A 204 15.19 1.05 17.42
CA LEU A 204 14.34 0.10 16.73
C LEU A 204 13.37 0.79 15.75
N LEU A 205 12.77 1.93 16.16
CA LEU A 205 11.88 2.72 15.32
C LEU A 205 12.57 3.36 14.12
N ALA A 206 13.89 3.58 14.21
CA ALA A 206 14.70 4.15 13.11
C ALA A 206 15.00 3.10 12.01
N VAL A 207 15.01 1.81 12.33
CA VAL A 207 15.34 0.74 11.37
C VAL A 207 14.50 0.81 10.09
N PRO A 208 13.17 0.92 10.11
CA PRO A 208 12.35 0.98 8.90
C PRO A 208 12.65 2.18 8.00
N PHE A 209 13.15 3.31 8.55
CA PHE A 209 13.54 4.46 7.74
C PHE A 209 14.77 4.21 6.85
N ILE A 210 15.51 3.16 7.13
CA ILE A 210 16.68 2.74 6.32
C ILE A 210 16.28 1.52 5.48
N THR A 211 15.67 0.50 6.09
CA THR A 211 15.38 -0.76 5.39
C THR A 211 14.31 -0.60 4.31
N VAL A 212 13.25 0.18 4.56
CA VAL A 212 12.17 0.36 3.58
C VAL A 212 12.65 1.09 2.32
N PRO A 213 13.35 2.24 2.37
CA PRO A 213 13.94 2.85 1.18
C PRO A 213 14.92 1.93 0.43
N VAL A 214 15.78 1.20 1.14
CA VAL A 214 16.70 0.24 0.51
C VAL A 214 15.92 -0.86 -0.22
N ARG A 215 14.89 -1.43 0.42
CA ARG A 215 14.00 -2.41 -0.18
C ARG A 215 13.32 -1.85 -1.44
N ILE A 216 12.83 -0.61 -1.39
CA ILE A 216 12.17 0.05 -2.54
C ILE A 216 13.16 0.22 -3.70
N VAL A 217 14.35 0.75 -3.45
CA VAL A 217 15.36 0.99 -4.50
C VAL A 217 15.83 -0.33 -5.11
N LEU A 218 16.19 -1.30 -4.27
CA LEU A 218 16.64 -2.62 -4.72
C LEU A 218 15.51 -3.36 -5.46
N GLY A 219 14.30 -3.37 -4.90
CA GLY A 219 13.15 -4.03 -5.50
C GLY A 219 12.72 -3.40 -6.83
N TYR A 220 12.74 -2.05 -6.93
CA TYR A 220 12.52 -1.35 -8.19
C TYR A 220 13.56 -1.73 -9.25
N TRP A 221 14.85 -1.77 -8.87
CA TRP A 221 15.93 -2.17 -9.78
C TRP A 221 15.77 -3.63 -10.24
N LEU A 222 15.46 -4.56 -9.33
CA LEU A 222 15.21 -5.96 -9.66
C LEU A 222 14.02 -6.12 -10.62
N ASN A 223 12.92 -5.42 -10.35
CA ASN A 223 11.74 -5.44 -11.20
C ASN A 223 12.03 -4.89 -12.59
N HIS A 224 12.72 -3.75 -12.65
CA HIS A 224 13.10 -3.12 -13.93
C HIS A 224 13.99 -4.03 -14.78
N ARG A 225 14.92 -4.74 -14.13
CA ARG A 225 15.92 -5.60 -14.81
C ARG A 225 15.38 -6.97 -15.20
N PHE A 226 14.56 -7.59 -14.34
CA PHE A 226 14.20 -9.01 -14.45
C PHE A 226 12.73 -9.29 -14.76
N CYS A 227 11.83 -8.34 -14.52
CA CYS A 227 10.41 -8.49 -14.85
C CYS A 227 10.08 -7.75 -16.15
N PHE A 228 10.01 -6.44 -16.10
CA PHE A 228 9.82 -5.56 -17.27
C PHE A 228 10.28 -4.14 -16.92
N PRO A 229 10.65 -3.31 -17.93
CA PRO A 229 11.01 -1.91 -17.71
C PRO A 229 9.88 -1.19 -17.00
N GLN A 230 10.18 -0.48 -15.91
CA GLN A 230 9.19 0.24 -15.12
C GLN A 230 9.34 1.74 -15.31
N LYS A 231 8.20 2.45 -15.26
CA LYS A 231 8.13 3.89 -15.27
C LYS A 231 7.35 4.37 -14.04
N VAL A 232 8.00 5.15 -13.19
CA VAL A 232 7.38 5.76 -12.01
C VAL A 232 7.13 7.23 -12.31
N TYR A 233 5.90 7.66 -12.10
CA TYR A 233 5.50 9.06 -12.24
C TYR A 233 5.66 9.74 -10.87
N PHE A 234 6.89 10.16 -10.58
CA PHE A 234 7.31 10.65 -9.27
C PHE A 234 6.36 11.72 -8.70
N TRP A 235 5.92 12.66 -9.56
CA TRP A 235 5.01 13.71 -9.10
C TRP A 235 3.70 13.16 -8.55
N GLN A 236 3.02 12.33 -9.34
CA GLN A 236 1.70 11.79 -8.97
C GLN A 236 1.80 10.71 -7.89
N THR A 237 2.95 10.02 -7.79
CA THR A 237 3.15 8.92 -6.85
C THR A 237 3.62 9.38 -5.47
N LEU A 238 4.45 10.43 -5.40
CA LEU A 238 5.11 10.86 -4.17
C LEU A 238 4.89 12.35 -3.87
N ALA A 239 5.21 13.26 -4.80
CA ALA A 239 5.18 14.70 -4.52
C ALA A 239 3.75 15.21 -4.25
N ALA A 240 2.79 14.89 -5.11
CA ALA A 240 1.39 15.32 -4.92
C ALA A 240 0.74 14.71 -3.66
N PRO A 241 0.91 13.39 -3.33
CA PRO A 241 0.46 12.84 -2.06
C PRO A 241 1.08 13.50 -0.83
N LEU A 242 2.38 13.82 -0.86
CA LEU A 242 3.05 14.50 0.25
C LEU A 242 2.54 15.92 0.46
N LEU A 243 2.38 16.69 -0.62
CA LEU A 243 1.83 18.06 -0.55
C LEU A 243 0.38 18.05 -0.05
N ALA A 244 -0.46 17.18 -0.64
CA ALA A 244 -1.85 17.03 -0.22
C ALA A 244 -1.97 16.52 1.21
N GLY A 245 -1.15 15.53 1.59
CA GLY A 245 -1.10 14.96 2.92
C GLY A 245 -0.64 15.98 3.96
N GLY A 246 0.40 16.75 3.67
CA GLY A 246 0.88 17.82 4.54
C GLY A 246 -0.17 18.90 4.78
N ALA A 247 -0.81 19.39 3.71
CA ALA A 247 -1.89 20.38 3.83
C ALA A 247 -3.10 19.80 4.59
N HIS A 248 -3.49 18.57 4.28
CA HIS A 248 -4.57 17.87 4.97
C HIS A 248 -4.27 17.70 6.48
N TYR A 249 -3.05 17.25 6.81
CA TYR A 249 -2.60 17.12 8.19
C TYR A 249 -2.74 18.44 8.96
N LEU A 250 -2.25 19.55 8.39
CA LEU A 250 -2.30 20.85 9.04
C LEU A 250 -3.75 21.30 9.30
N VAL A 251 -4.65 21.12 8.34
CA VAL A 251 -6.07 21.49 8.50
C VAL A 251 -6.73 20.61 9.57
N VAL A 252 -6.60 19.29 9.48
CA VAL A 252 -7.25 18.37 10.42
C VAL A 252 -6.66 18.52 11.82
N ARG A 253 -5.33 18.65 11.93
CA ARG A 253 -4.63 18.85 13.20
C ARG A 253 -5.05 20.16 13.89
N GLY A 254 -5.21 21.24 13.11
CA GLY A 254 -5.69 22.53 13.59
C GLY A 254 -7.14 22.43 14.10
N LEU A 255 -8.05 21.92 13.27
CA LEU A 255 -9.48 21.81 13.63
C LEU A 255 -9.70 20.89 14.84
N THR A 256 -9.07 19.71 14.85
CA THR A 256 -9.18 18.78 15.98
C THR A 256 -8.54 19.33 17.26
N GLY A 257 -7.55 20.21 17.15
CA GLY A 257 -6.92 20.89 18.27
C GLY A 257 -7.84 21.86 19.01
N LEU A 258 -8.85 22.41 18.33
CA LEU A 258 -9.84 23.30 18.95
C LEU A 258 -10.87 22.55 19.80
N ILE A 259 -11.07 21.27 19.53
CA ILE A 259 -12.13 20.45 20.17
C ILE A 259 -11.55 19.55 21.26
N TRP A 260 -10.29 19.12 21.12
CA TRP A 260 -9.71 18.12 21.98
C TRP A 260 -9.38 18.63 23.39
N GLN A 261 -9.90 17.95 24.42
CA GLN A 261 -9.76 18.31 25.86
C GLN A 261 -8.94 17.28 26.65
N ARG A 262 -8.22 16.37 25.97
CA ARG A 262 -7.40 15.29 26.57
C ARG A 262 -8.22 14.29 27.41
N ASP A 263 -9.47 14.08 27.04
CA ASP A 263 -10.38 13.08 27.61
C ASP A 263 -10.81 12.04 26.58
N GLU A 264 -11.39 10.93 27.03
CA GLU A 264 -11.78 9.81 26.16
C GLU A 264 -12.86 10.23 25.15
N LEU A 265 -13.88 10.95 25.62
CA LEU A 265 -15.02 11.35 24.77
C LEU A 265 -14.57 12.24 23.61
N THR A 266 -13.80 13.30 23.89
CA THR A 266 -13.30 14.20 22.83
C THR A 266 -12.28 13.50 21.94
N SER A 267 -11.51 12.54 22.44
CA SER A 267 -10.56 11.73 21.65
C SER A 267 -11.29 10.82 20.65
N ILE A 268 -12.39 10.18 21.03
CA ILE A 268 -13.23 9.41 20.11
C ILE A 268 -13.94 10.36 19.12
N LEU A 269 -14.46 11.48 19.61
CA LEU A 269 -15.18 12.47 18.79
C LEU A 269 -14.29 13.03 17.68
N ILE A 270 -13.04 13.41 17.98
CA ILE A 270 -12.11 13.92 16.97
C ILE A 270 -11.76 12.87 15.92
N LEU A 271 -11.68 11.59 16.29
CA LEU A 271 -11.44 10.52 15.33
C LEU A 271 -12.61 10.40 14.35
N VAL A 272 -13.84 10.39 14.84
CA VAL A 272 -15.04 10.29 13.99
C VAL A 272 -15.21 11.54 13.12
N LEU A 273 -15.08 12.73 13.72
CA LEU A 273 -15.20 14.00 13.00
C LEU A 273 -14.07 14.21 11.99
N ALA A 274 -12.87 13.69 12.26
CA ALA A 274 -11.78 13.76 11.31
C ALA A 274 -12.03 12.84 10.09
N LEU A 275 -12.58 11.64 10.28
CA LEU A 275 -12.79 10.67 9.21
C LEU A 275 -13.75 11.17 8.12
N ILE A 276 -14.87 11.79 8.52
CA ILE A 276 -15.95 12.17 7.60
C ILE A 276 -15.50 13.26 6.59
N PRO A 277 -15.00 14.45 7.02
CA PRO A 277 -14.58 15.50 6.10
C PRO A 277 -13.22 15.27 5.46
N SER A 278 -12.38 14.42 6.04
CA SER A 278 -11.02 14.15 5.55
C SER A 278 -11.01 13.59 4.14
N TYR A 279 -11.94 12.70 3.84
CA TYR A 279 -11.99 12.02 2.55
C TYR A 279 -12.17 12.98 1.35
N PRO A 280 -13.19 13.84 1.30
CA PRO A 280 -13.32 14.81 0.23
C PRO A 280 -12.26 15.94 0.29
N LEU A 281 -11.83 16.35 1.48
CA LEU A 281 -10.79 17.35 1.64
C LEU A 281 -9.46 16.87 1.03
N TYR A 282 -9.00 15.67 1.37
CA TYR A 282 -7.77 15.13 0.81
C TYR A 282 -7.87 14.94 -0.71
N ALA A 283 -9.03 14.46 -1.21
CA ALA A 283 -9.28 14.32 -2.64
C ALA A 283 -9.14 15.64 -3.39
N PHE A 284 -9.70 16.71 -2.83
CA PHE A 284 -9.58 18.08 -3.34
C PHE A 284 -8.12 18.53 -3.35
N LEU A 285 -7.41 18.39 -2.23
CA LEU A 285 -6.02 18.82 -2.09
C LEU A 285 -5.08 18.03 -3.01
N TYR A 286 -5.30 16.73 -3.19
CA TYR A 286 -4.52 15.91 -4.12
C TYR A 286 -4.78 16.33 -5.59
N GLY A 287 -6.02 16.68 -5.93
CA GLY A 287 -6.35 17.29 -7.22
C GLY A 287 -5.63 18.63 -7.41
N LEU A 288 -5.66 19.49 -6.40
CA LEU A 288 -5.01 20.81 -6.40
C LEU A 288 -3.49 20.71 -6.52
N ALA A 289 -2.87 19.70 -5.90
CA ALA A 289 -1.44 19.41 -6.01
C ALA A 289 -1.02 18.83 -7.38
N GLY A 290 -1.92 18.72 -8.36
CA GLY A 290 -1.62 18.19 -9.70
C GLY A 290 -1.43 16.67 -9.71
N GLY A 291 -2.05 15.94 -8.79
CA GLY A 291 -2.02 14.48 -8.71
C GLY A 291 -2.79 13.78 -9.83
N TRP A 292 -3.56 14.53 -10.64
CA TRP A 292 -4.37 14.02 -11.74
C TRP A 292 -4.04 14.74 -13.05
N ASP A 293 -4.06 13.96 -14.12
CA ASP A 293 -4.13 14.43 -15.50
C ASP A 293 -5.52 14.12 -16.11
N GLY A 294 -5.79 14.61 -17.31
CA GLY A 294 -7.08 14.43 -17.97
C GLY A 294 -7.45 12.96 -18.18
N ASP A 295 -6.48 12.13 -18.59
CA ASP A 295 -6.68 10.72 -18.91
C ASP A 295 -7.00 9.91 -17.66
N THR A 296 -6.18 10.04 -16.60
CA THR A 296 -6.40 9.31 -15.35
C THR A 296 -7.64 9.78 -14.62
N LEU A 297 -8.00 11.07 -14.69
CA LEU A 297 -9.25 11.58 -14.14
C LEU A 297 -10.47 11.01 -14.90
N GLY A 298 -10.38 10.86 -16.22
CA GLY A 298 -11.41 10.22 -17.04
C GLY A 298 -11.58 8.73 -16.74
N VAL A 299 -10.49 7.99 -16.49
CA VAL A 299 -10.55 6.60 -16.02
C VAL A 299 -11.24 6.52 -14.67
N PHE A 300 -10.92 7.45 -13.75
CA PHE A 300 -11.53 7.50 -12.44
C PHE A 300 -13.04 7.78 -12.52
N ASP A 301 -13.51 8.72 -13.35
CA ASP A 301 -14.96 8.96 -13.58
C ASP A 301 -15.68 7.69 -14.03
N ARG A 302 -15.12 6.96 -15.00
CA ARG A 302 -15.68 5.68 -15.45
C ARG A 302 -15.75 4.65 -14.32
N GLY A 303 -14.69 4.55 -13.50
CA GLY A 303 -14.66 3.66 -12.34
C GLY A 303 -15.74 3.98 -11.30
N THR A 304 -16.04 5.27 -11.06
CA THR A 304 -17.09 5.66 -10.12
C THR A 304 -18.50 5.23 -10.56
N ARG A 305 -18.74 5.16 -11.86
CA ARG A 305 -20.03 4.71 -12.41
C ARG A 305 -20.23 3.20 -12.26
N LEU A 306 -19.15 2.44 -12.12
CA LEU A 306 -19.18 0.98 -11.95
C LEU A 306 -19.25 0.54 -10.49
N SER A 307 -19.17 1.45 -9.53
CA SER A 307 -19.05 1.13 -8.10
C SER A 307 -20.37 0.73 -7.40
N SER A 308 -21.46 0.56 -8.13
CA SER A 308 -22.76 0.08 -7.61
C SER A 308 -23.23 0.88 -6.36
N PHE A 309 -23.45 0.20 -5.22
CA PHE A 309 -23.93 0.84 -3.98
C PHE A 309 -22.96 1.89 -3.40
N MET A 310 -21.66 1.81 -3.71
CA MET A 310 -20.66 2.79 -3.31
C MET A 310 -20.65 4.07 -4.18
N THR A 311 -21.46 4.12 -5.23
CA THR A 311 -21.50 5.25 -6.18
C THR A 311 -21.67 6.63 -5.50
N PRO A 312 -22.49 6.85 -4.46
CA PRO A 312 -22.60 8.16 -3.82
C PRO A 312 -21.26 8.63 -3.22
N PHE A 313 -20.54 7.74 -2.54
CA PHE A 313 -19.24 8.03 -1.92
C PHE A 313 -18.15 8.27 -2.96
N THR A 314 -18.06 7.39 -3.96
CA THR A 314 -17.06 7.52 -5.02
C THR A 314 -17.30 8.75 -5.89
N ARG A 315 -18.55 9.15 -6.14
CA ARG A 315 -18.90 10.40 -6.83
C ARG A 315 -18.54 11.63 -6.01
N LEU A 316 -18.74 11.63 -4.70
CA LEU A 316 -18.32 12.73 -3.83
C LEU A 316 -16.79 12.93 -3.93
N PHE A 317 -16.04 11.83 -3.83
CA PHE A 317 -14.60 11.84 -3.99
C PHE A 317 -14.17 12.36 -5.36
N TYR A 318 -14.79 11.87 -6.44
CA TYR A 318 -14.53 12.35 -7.79
C TYR A 318 -14.82 13.85 -7.95
N ARG A 319 -15.96 14.34 -7.46
CA ARG A 319 -16.31 15.76 -7.54
C ARG A 319 -15.31 16.64 -6.82
N ALA A 320 -14.91 16.26 -5.61
CA ALA A 320 -13.87 16.97 -4.86
C ALA A 320 -12.53 16.98 -5.62
N THR A 321 -12.11 15.82 -6.13
CA THR A 321 -10.91 15.68 -6.97
C THR A 321 -10.98 16.54 -8.22
N ALA A 322 -12.08 16.49 -8.96
CA ALA A 322 -12.27 17.25 -10.19
C ALA A 322 -12.27 18.76 -9.95
N LEU A 323 -12.85 19.22 -8.83
CA LEU A 323 -12.80 20.61 -8.41
C LEU A 323 -11.35 21.04 -8.14
N GLY A 324 -10.61 20.25 -7.34
CA GLY A 324 -9.20 20.52 -7.07
C GLY A 324 -8.35 20.55 -8.34
N ALA A 325 -8.56 19.60 -9.24
CA ALA A 325 -7.86 19.53 -10.52
C ALA A 325 -8.16 20.75 -11.43
N ARG A 326 -9.42 21.21 -11.47
CA ARG A 326 -9.80 22.42 -12.24
C ARG A 326 -9.15 23.70 -11.71
N LEU A 327 -8.97 23.80 -10.40
CA LEU A 327 -8.35 24.97 -9.77
C LEU A 327 -6.82 24.88 -9.75
N SER A 328 -6.25 23.74 -10.10
CA SER A 328 -4.82 23.50 -10.03
C SER A 328 -4.05 24.10 -11.21
N PRO A 329 -3.03 24.95 -10.97
CA PRO A 329 -2.11 25.38 -12.01
C PRO A 329 -1.17 24.26 -12.49
N LEU A 330 -1.16 23.13 -11.80
CA LEU A 330 -0.33 21.95 -12.08
C LEU A 330 -1.08 20.86 -12.84
N HIS A 331 -2.39 21.04 -13.07
CA HIS A 331 -3.19 20.05 -13.81
C HIS A 331 -2.64 19.85 -15.22
N GLY A 332 -2.43 18.57 -15.61
CA GLY A 332 -1.91 18.20 -16.91
C GLY A 332 -0.41 18.42 -17.12
N ARG A 333 0.33 19.04 -16.16
CA ARG A 333 1.79 19.25 -16.31
C ARG A 333 2.59 17.96 -16.17
N PHE A 334 2.04 16.95 -15.50
CA PHE A 334 2.69 15.66 -15.23
C PHE A 334 1.84 14.52 -15.80
N PRO A 335 1.72 14.36 -17.14
CA PRO A 335 0.81 13.42 -17.76
C PRO A 335 1.30 11.96 -17.60
N PHE A 336 0.36 11.05 -17.61
CA PHE A 336 0.59 9.59 -17.62
C PHE A 336 0.86 9.13 -19.05
N THR A 337 2.07 9.39 -19.54
CA THR A 337 2.46 9.32 -20.97
C THR A 337 2.29 7.95 -21.62
N ILE A 338 2.21 6.86 -20.84
CA ILE A 338 2.01 5.50 -21.36
C ILE A 338 0.53 5.12 -21.53
N HIS A 339 -0.42 5.97 -21.10
CA HIS A 339 -1.85 5.65 -21.09
C HIS A 339 -2.39 5.22 -22.44
N ALA A 340 -2.20 6.04 -23.48
CA ALA A 340 -2.72 5.76 -24.83
C ALA A 340 -2.19 4.45 -25.41
N ALA A 341 -0.87 4.21 -25.29
CA ALA A 341 -0.25 2.98 -25.76
C ALA A 341 -0.72 1.74 -25.00
N ALA A 342 -0.91 1.86 -23.68
CA ALA A 342 -1.43 0.78 -22.84
C ALA A 342 -2.88 0.43 -23.19
N MET A 343 -3.73 1.43 -23.48
CA MET A 343 -5.11 1.19 -23.90
C MET A 343 -5.15 0.49 -25.27
N ALA A 344 -4.28 0.84 -26.21
CA ALA A 344 -4.17 0.14 -27.49
C ALA A 344 -3.77 -1.35 -27.31
N GLU A 345 -2.85 -1.66 -26.40
CA GLU A 345 -2.52 -3.06 -26.06
C GLU A 345 -3.71 -3.79 -25.41
N ALA A 346 -4.47 -3.12 -24.52
CA ALA A 346 -5.65 -3.70 -23.89
C ALA A 346 -6.76 -4.01 -24.90
N ASP A 347 -7.01 -3.09 -25.84
CA ASP A 347 -8.00 -3.28 -26.90
C ASP A 347 -7.61 -4.43 -27.85
N SER A 348 -6.31 -4.57 -28.17
CA SER A 348 -5.83 -5.69 -29.00
C SER A 348 -6.04 -7.04 -28.29
N LEU A 349 -5.73 -7.11 -26.99
CA LEU A 349 -5.93 -8.31 -26.18
C LEU A 349 -7.42 -8.71 -26.10
N THR A 350 -8.30 -7.72 -25.97
CA THR A 350 -9.73 -7.93 -25.95
C THR A 350 -10.25 -8.49 -27.29
N ARG A 351 -9.76 -7.96 -28.44
CA ARG A 351 -10.13 -8.45 -29.78
C ARG A 351 -9.65 -9.89 -30.00
N GLU A 352 -8.43 -10.21 -29.60
CA GLU A 352 -7.87 -11.56 -29.67
C GLU A 352 -8.75 -12.57 -28.90
N ARG A 353 -9.21 -12.21 -27.69
CA ARG A 353 -10.11 -13.06 -26.90
C ARG A 353 -11.46 -13.28 -27.56
N VAL A 354 -12.07 -12.21 -28.09
CA VAL A 354 -13.36 -12.33 -28.79
C VAL A 354 -13.25 -13.21 -30.04
N SER A 355 -12.11 -13.19 -30.72
CA SER A 355 -11.86 -14.04 -31.88
C SER A 355 -11.67 -15.52 -31.53
N LEU A 356 -11.18 -15.84 -30.31
CA LEU A 356 -11.01 -17.22 -29.83
C LEU A 356 -12.31 -17.86 -29.34
N VAL A 357 -13.32 -17.07 -29.00
CA VAL A 357 -14.62 -17.53 -28.49
C VAL A 357 -15.65 -17.76 -29.65
N LYS A 358 -15.39 -17.21 -30.82
CA LYS A 358 -16.15 -17.49 -32.06
C LYS A 358 -15.59 -18.69 -32.78
#